data_a09b0442a367a09cd839194eda111694
#
_entry.id   a09b0442a367a09cd839194eda111694
#
_cell.length_a   1.000
_cell.length_b   1.000
_cell.length_c   1.000
_cell.angle_alpha   90.00
_cell.angle_beta   90.00
_cell.angle_gamma   90.00
#
_symmetry.space_group_name_H-M   'P 1'
#
loop_
_entity.id
_entity.type
_entity.pdbx_description
1 polymer ?
#
loop_
_entity_poly.entity_id
_entity_poly.type
_entity_poly.pdbx_seq_one_letter_code
_entity_poly.pdbx_strand_id
1 'polypeptide(L)'
;MAGALHFVTGNIRDRRPIFTSDKYCRAFLEELQDHRAARDCKLIAFVLMPDHMHLIVNPKGGDIQESMGVLKSLSAKKIVELSPHGVFRKSDGNNQVWQESFKALPLWSGWMINQKINYIHANPVKANLCATAEDYSWTSFPSFYRTEADPLMAIDKDWWWEGDGERLLESGRIYEEERSVELMKKVTENREKHRF
;
A
#
# COMPACT_ATOMS: atom_id res chain seq x y z
N MET A 1 -7.92 5.05 -13.69
CA MET A 1 -9.12 5.78 -13.23
C MET A 1 -8.63 6.93 -12.38
N ALA A 2 -8.83 8.16 -12.81
CA ALA A 2 -8.42 9.33 -12.02
C ALA A 2 -9.15 9.32 -10.67
N GLY A 3 -8.44 9.68 -9.59
CA GLY A 3 -8.99 9.75 -8.24
C GLY A 3 -9.18 8.41 -7.51
N ALA A 4 -8.83 7.28 -8.09
CA ALA A 4 -8.99 5.99 -7.43
C ALA A 4 -7.89 5.76 -6.38
N LEU A 5 -8.29 5.25 -5.22
CA LEU A 5 -7.35 4.71 -4.25
C LEU A 5 -6.72 3.43 -4.80
N HIS A 6 -5.45 3.23 -4.48
CA HIS A 6 -4.74 2.01 -4.86
C HIS A 6 -4.10 1.35 -3.65
N PHE A 7 -4.36 0.05 -3.48
CA PHE A 7 -3.56 -0.79 -2.61
C PHE A 7 -2.32 -1.24 -3.39
N VAL A 8 -1.16 -0.85 -2.92
CA VAL A 8 0.13 -1.09 -3.57
C VAL A 8 0.96 -2.08 -2.76
N THR A 9 1.62 -3.01 -3.47
CA THR A 9 2.66 -3.87 -2.90
C THR A 9 3.94 -3.70 -3.71
N GLY A 10 4.99 -3.21 -3.06
CA GLY A 10 6.33 -3.10 -3.63
C GLY A 10 7.30 -4.03 -2.91
N ASN A 11 7.99 -4.90 -3.64
CA ASN A 11 8.95 -5.84 -3.07
C ASN A 11 10.39 -5.32 -3.22
N ILE A 12 11.21 -5.58 -2.21
CA ILE A 12 12.66 -5.44 -2.34
C ILE A 12 13.17 -6.55 -3.27
N ARG A 13 14.16 -6.21 -4.09
CA ARG A 13 14.82 -7.17 -4.98
C ARG A 13 15.33 -8.37 -4.21
N ASP A 14 15.08 -9.56 -4.75
CA ASP A 14 15.45 -10.85 -4.18
C ASP A 14 14.89 -11.07 -2.76
N ARG A 15 13.83 -10.33 -2.40
CA ARG A 15 13.17 -10.37 -1.08
C ARG A 15 14.15 -10.14 0.08
N ARG A 16 15.19 -9.34 -0.12
CA ARG A 16 16.16 -9.03 0.92
C ARG A 16 15.51 -8.22 2.06
N PRO A 17 15.75 -8.58 3.31
CA PRO A 17 15.07 -7.95 4.45
C PRO A 17 15.73 -6.63 4.88
N ILE A 18 15.78 -5.62 4.00
CA ILE A 18 16.47 -4.35 4.29
C ILE A 18 15.73 -3.49 5.33
N PHE A 19 14.40 -3.60 5.41
CA PHE A 19 13.59 -2.86 6.37
C PHE A 19 13.62 -3.45 7.80
N THR A 20 14.55 -4.34 8.09
CA THR A 20 14.97 -4.67 9.45
C THR A 20 15.91 -3.61 10.03
N SER A 21 16.39 -2.68 9.21
CA SER A 21 17.24 -1.58 9.64
C SER A 21 16.44 -0.27 9.68
N ASP A 22 16.38 0.35 10.85
CA ASP A 22 15.68 1.61 11.09
C ASP A 22 16.11 2.72 10.15
N LYS A 23 17.39 2.79 9.78
CA LYS A 23 17.89 3.80 8.84
C LYS A 23 17.23 3.71 7.47
N TYR A 24 16.98 2.50 6.97
CA TYR A 24 16.35 2.31 5.67
C TYR A 24 14.83 2.53 5.73
N CYS A 25 14.21 2.16 6.86
CA CYS A 25 12.80 2.47 7.11
C CYS A 25 12.58 3.99 7.14
N ARG A 26 13.40 4.73 7.89
CA ARG A 26 13.33 6.19 7.95
C ARG A 26 13.58 6.82 6.59
N ALA A 27 14.63 6.40 5.89
CA ALA A 27 14.94 6.92 4.56
C ALA A 27 13.79 6.74 3.56
N PHE A 28 13.12 5.59 3.61
CA PHE A 28 11.94 5.36 2.77
C PHE A 28 10.75 6.24 3.18
N LEU A 29 10.47 6.37 4.47
CA LEU A 29 9.34 7.18 4.95
C LEU A 29 9.54 8.67 4.72
N GLU A 30 10.76 9.18 4.89
CA GLU A 30 11.10 10.56 4.53
C GLU A 30 10.85 10.81 3.04
N GLU A 31 11.31 9.90 2.18
CA GLU A 31 11.08 10.02 0.74
C GLU A 31 9.59 9.91 0.36
N LEU A 32 8.84 9.05 1.06
CA LEU A 32 7.39 8.95 0.89
C LEU A 32 6.70 10.25 1.29
N GLN A 33 7.15 10.91 2.36
CA GLN A 33 6.62 12.20 2.79
C GLN A 33 6.90 13.30 1.76
N ASP A 34 8.14 13.38 1.27
CA ASP A 34 8.54 14.34 0.24
C ASP A 34 7.76 14.12 -1.07
N HIS A 35 7.61 12.85 -1.46
CA HIS A 35 6.83 12.45 -2.63
C HIS A 35 5.36 12.89 -2.54
N ARG A 36 4.73 12.70 -1.37
CA ARG A 36 3.33 13.12 -1.13
C ARG A 36 3.16 14.62 -1.32
N ALA A 37 4.06 15.41 -0.73
CA ALA A 37 4.02 16.87 -0.80
C ALA A 37 4.27 17.38 -2.23
N ALA A 38 5.25 16.79 -2.93
CA ALA A 38 5.64 17.23 -4.27
C ALA A 38 4.66 16.81 -5.38
N ARG A 39 3.86 15.78 -5.17
CA ARG A 39 3.02 15.17 -6.22
C ARG A 39 1.54 15.06 -5.88
N ASP A 40 1.07 15.78 -4.89
CA ASP A 40 -0.33 15.73 -4.47
C ASP A 40 -0.81 14.26 -4.34
N CYS A 41 -0.14 13.46 -3.51
CA CYS A 41 -0.48 12.06 -3.32
C CYS A 41 -0.93 11.81 -1.88
N LYS A 42 -2.21 11.47 -1.67
CA LYS A 42 -2.70 11.11 -0.35
C LYS A 42 -2.18 9.73 0.07
N LEU A 43 -1.80 9.61 1.34
CA LEU A 43 -1.43 8.35 1.98
C LEU A 43 -2.48 7.99 3.03
N ILE A 44 -3.16 6.90 2.84
CA ILE A 44 -4.23 6.46 3.72
C ILE A 44 -3.72 5.47 4.76
N ALA A 45 -2.93 4.48 4.34
CA ALA A 45 -2.35 3.50 5.24
C ALA A 45 -1.02 2.97 4.70
N PHE A 46 -0.15 2.52 5.60
CA PHE A 46 1.11 1.87 5.22
C PHE A 46 1.58 0.84 6.24
N VAL A 47 2.43 -0.07 5.77
CA VAL A 47 3.32 -0.91 6.57
C VAL A 47 4.59 -1.21 5.80
N LEU A 48 5.73 -1.11 6.46
CA LEU A 48 7.00 -1.59 5.94
C LEU A 48 7.30 -2.94 6.57
N MET A 49 7.20 -3.99 5.76
CA MET A 49 7.63 -5.35 6.14
C MET A 49 9.12 -5.51 5.85
N PRO A 50 9.83 -6.47 6.44
CA PRO A 50 11.28 -6.61 6.26
C PRO A 50 11.75 -6.53 4.82
N ASP A 51 11.02 -7.08 3.88
CA ASP A 51 11.41 -7.28 2.48
C ASP A 51 10.42 -6.71 1.45
N HIS A 52 9.40 -5.98 1.91
CA HIS A 52 8.40 -5.35 1.05
C HIS A 52 7.63 -4.25 1.79
N MET A 53 6.86 -3.49 1.05
CA MET A 53 5.92 -2.51 1.60
C MET A 53 4.50 -2.76 1.11
N HIS A 54 3.54 -2.34 1.93
CA HIS A 54 2.16 -2.13 1.49
C HIS A 54 1.77 -0.68 1.75
N LEU A 55 1.12 -0.06 0.79
CA LEU A 55 0.59 1.29 0.87
C LEU A 55 -0.87 1.31 0.40
N ILE A 56 -1.68 2.20 0.96
CA ILE A 56 -2.91 2.66 0.31
C ILE A 56 -2.69 4.13 0.00
N VAL A 57 -2.70 4.47 -1.28
CA VAL A 57 -2.42 5.82 -1.79
C VAL A 57 -3.46 6.28 -2.80
N ASN A 58 -3.60 7.59 -2.92
CA ASN A 58 -4.44 8.23 -3.93
C ASN A 58 -3.68 9.39 -4.60
N PRO A 59 -2.94 9.13 -5.69
CA PRO A 59 -2.32 10.19 -6.48
C PRO A 59 -3.39 11.01 -7.20
N LYS A 60 -3.35 12.34 -7.10
CA LYS A 60 -4.35 13.28 -7.62
C LYS A 60 -4.64 13.09 -9.12
N GLY A 61 -3.62 12.87 -9.90
CA GLY A 61 -3.76 12.60 -11.34
C GLY A 61 -4.20 11.18 -11.69
N GLY A 62 -4.26 10.26 -10.69
CA GLY A 62 -4.64 8.86 -10.89
C GLY A 62 -3.57 8.00 -11.56
N ASP A 63 -2.41 8.53 -11.91
CA ASP A 63 -1.31 7.76 -12.48
C ASP A 63 -0.48 7.09 -11.37
N ILE A 64 -0.93 5.91 -11.00
CA ILE A 64 -0.24 5.10 -10.00
C ILE A 64 1.10 4.55 -10.50
N GLN A 65 1.25 4.34 -11.81
CA GLN A 65 2.48 3.80 -12.38
C GLN A 65 3.60 4.85 -12.29
N GLU A 66 3.32 6.07 -12.72
CA GLU A 66 4.26 7.18 -12.60
C GLU A 66 4.58 7.47 -11.13
N SER A 67 3.55 7.60 -10.28
CA SER A 67 3.72 7.91 -8.86
C SER A 67 4.63 6.90 -8.16
N MET A 68 4.36 5.61 -8.31
CA MET A 68 5.17 4.57 -7.67
C MET A 68 6.54 4.39 -8.34
N GLY A 69 6.65 4.62 -9.63
CA GLY A 69 7.92 4.63 -10.34
C GLY A 69 8.89 5.66 -9.77
N VAL A 70 8.42 6.89 -9.57
CA VAL A 70 9.21 7.97 -8.96
C VAL A 70 9.56 7.67 -7.51
N LEU A 71 8.59 7.28 -6.67
CA LEU A 71 8.84 6.95 -5.27
C LEU A 71 9.90 5.84 -5.13
N LYS A 72 9.78 4.76 -5.91
CA LYS A 72 10.76 3.67 -5.90
C LYS A 72 12.15 4.13 -6.35
N SER A 73 12.22 4.98 -7.37
CA SER A 73 13.49 5.49 -7.88
C SER A 73 14.21 6.36 -6.85
N LEU A 74 13.52 7.33 -6.26
CA LEU A 74 14.11 8.27 -5.31
C LEU A 74 14.45 7.59 -3.99
N SER A 75 13.56 6.75 -3.46
CA SER A 75 13.84 5.99 -2.24
C SER A 75 14.99 4.99 -2.44
N ALA A 76 15.12 4.37 -3.63
CA ALA A 76 16.26 3.53 -3.94
C ALA A 76 17.58 4.30 -3.92
N LYS A 77 17.62 5.51 -4.49
CA LYS A 77 18.79 6.38 -4.47
C LYS A 77 19.21 6.68 -3.02
N LYS A 78 18.28 7.13 -2.18
CA LYS A 78 18.53 7.45 -0.77
C LYS A 78 19.01 6.23 0.03
N ILE A 79 18.41 5.06 -0.18
CA ILE A 79 18.81 3.80 0.47
C ILE A 79 20.23 3.40 0.04
N VAL A 80 20.57 3.52 -1.26
CA VAL A 80 21.91 3.20 -1.77
C VAL A 80 22.97 4.12 -1.17
N GLU A 81 22.69 5.43 -1.07
CA GLU A 81 23.60 6.42 -0.46
C GLU A 81 23.92 6.09 1.01
N LEU A 82 22.95 5.56 1.74
CA LEU A 82 23.12 5.15 3.14
C LEU A 82 23.79 3.76 3.29
N SER A 83 24.02 3.05 2.21
CA SER A 83 24.44 1.65 2.25
C SER A 83 25.95 1.54 2.03
N PRO A 84 26.61 0.48 2.59
CA PRO A 84 27.96 0.15 2.21
C PRO A 84 28.06 -0.06 0.69
N HIS A 85 29.19 0.37 0.12
CA HIS A 85 29.41 0.29 -1.33
C HIS A 85 29.16 -1.13 -1.86
N GLY A 86 28.39 -1.22 -2.93
CA GLY A 86 28.15 -2.46 -3.66
C GLY A 86 27.02 -3.36 -3.14
N VAL A 87 26.43 -3.06 -1.96
CA VAL A 87 25.36 -3.90 -1.37
C VAL A 87 24.17 -4.10 -2.31
N PHE A 88 23.80 -3.08 -3.09
CA PHE A 88 22.67 -3.13 -4.03
C PHE A 88 23.09 -3.26 -5.49
N ARG A 89 24.39 -3.52 -5.75
CA ARG A 89 24.93 -3.58 -7.10
C ARG A 89 24.52 -4.85 -7.82
N LYS A 90 24.12 -4.72 -9.07
CA LYS A 90 23.86 -5.83 -9.99
C LYS A 90 25.15 -6.20 -10.75
N SER A 91 25.10 -7.34 -11.45
CA SER A 91 26.17 -7.79 -12.36
C SER A 91 26.43 -6.81 -13.51
N ASP A 92 25.43 -6.04 -13.92
CA ASP A 92 25.53 -4.98 -14.94
C ASP A 92 26.13 -3.67 -14.41
N GLY A 93 26.49 -3.61 -13.13
CA GLY A 93 27.07 -2.43 -12.48
C GLY A 93 26.04 -1.43 -11.93
N ASN A 94 24.75 -1.59 -12.24
CA ASN A 94 23.68 -0.71 -11.75
C ASN A 94 23.26 -1.11 -10.33
N ASN A 95 22.75 -0.11 -9.57
CA ASN A 95 22.16 -0.38 -8.27
C ASN A 95 20.66 -0.69 -8.43
N GLN A 96 20.18 -1.70 -7.70
CA GLN A 96 18.76 -2.02 -7.67
C GLN A 96 18.30 -2.43 -6.26
N VAL A 97 17.46 -1.62 -5.66
CA VAL A 97 16.85 -1.87 -4.35
C VAL A 97 15.51 -2.60 -4.50
N TRP A 98 14.65 -2.11 -5.37
CA TRP A 98 13.32 -2.64 -5.61
C TRP A 98 13.28 -3.66 -6.73
N GLN A 99 12.33 -4.59 -6.69
CA GLN A 99 11.91 -5.31 -7.90
C GLN A 99 11.38 -4.31 -8.94
N GLU A 100 11.55 -4.60 -10.23
CA GLU A 100 11.13 -3.70 -11.30
C GLU A 100 9.64 -3.41 -11.25
N SER A 101 8.83 -4.46 -11.16
CA SER A 101 7.39 -4.35 -11.07
C SER A 101 6.91 -4.12 -9.62
N PHE A 102 5.69 -3.64 -9.50
CA PHE A 102 4.90 -3.62 -8.28
C PHE A 102 3.47 -4.05 -8.61
N LYS A 103 2.70 -4.40 -7.58
CA LYS A 103 1.27 -4.68 -7.73
C LYS A 103 0.47 -3.49 -7.25
N ALA A 104 -0.51 -3.05 -8.03
CA ALA A 104 -1.47 -2.04 -7.63
C ALA A 104 -2.89 -2.56 -7.90
N LEU A 105 -3.71 -2.56 -6.87
CA LEU A 105 -5.12 -2.92 -6.93
C LEU A 105 -5.95 -1.67 -6.69
N PRO A 106 -6.77 -1.21 -7.64
CA PRO A 106 -7.67 -0.10 -7.41
C PRO A 106 -8.75 -0.50 -6.38
N LEU A 107 -9.06 0.45 -5.49
CA LEU A 107 -10.06 0.29 -4.43
C LEU A 107 -11.20 1.27 -4.68
N TRP A 108 -12.39 0.77 -4.87
CA TRP A 108 -13.58 1.58 -5.22
C TRP A 108 -14.74 1.46 -4.25
N SER A 109 -14.64 0.64 -3.21
CA SER A 109 -15.67 0.58 -2.17
C SER A 109 -15.09 0.77 -0.78
N GLY A 110 -15.89 1.32 0.12
CA GLY A 110 -15.52 1.49 1.53
C GLY A 110 -15.17 0.17 2.19
N TRP A 111 -15.84 -0.92 1.82
CA TRP A 111 -15.55 -2.26 2.30
C TRP A 111 -14.15 -2.73 1.87
N MET A 112 -13.80 -2.58 0.58
CA MET A 112 -12.47 -2.94 0.07
C MET A 112 -11.37 -2.14 0.76
N ILE A 113 -11.60 -0.84 0.96
CA ILE A 113 -10.64 0.04 1.63
C ILE A 113 -10.40 -0.43 3.05
N ASN A 114 -11.46 -0.62 3.84
CA ASN A 114 -11.37 -1.08 5.22
C ASN A 114 -10.73 -2.49 5.31
N GLN A 115 -11.06 -3.40 4.39
CA GLN A 115 -10.43 -4.71 4.30
C GLN A 115 -8.90 -4.59 4.09
N LYS A 116 -8.45 -3.65 3.22
CA LYS A 116 -7.04 -3.46 2.95
C LYS A 116 -6.31 -2.72 4.07
N ILE A 117 -6.95 -1.79 4.75
CA ILE A 117 -6.42 -1.17 5.98
C ILE A 117 -6.17 -2.24 7.04
N ASN A 118 -7.18 -3.07 7.32
CA ASN A 118 -7.05 -4.18 8.27
C ASN A 118 -5.98 -5.18 7.84
N TYR A 119 -5.87 -5.48 6.55
CA TYR A 119 -4.83 -6.35 6.01
C TYR A 119 -3.43 -5.76 6.26
N ILE A 120 -3.20 -4.47 5.99
CA ILE A 120 -1.94 -3.76 6.23
C ILE A 120 -1.55 -3.87 7.69
N HIS A 121 -2.45 -3.55 8.62
CA HIS A 121 -2.18 -3.54 10.05
C HIS A 121 -2.00 -4.95 10.64
N ALA A 122 -2.66 -5.96 10.10
CA ALA A 122 -2.51 -7.35 10.55
C ALA A 122 -1.27 -8.07 9.97
N ASN A 123 -0.62 -7.51 8.95
CA ASN A 123 0.50 -8.17 8.26
C ASN A 123 1.67 -8.54 9.18
N PRO A 124 2.16 -7.65 10.07
CA PRO A 124 3.27 -7.98 10.96
C PRO A 124 2.95 -9.13 11.92
N VAL A 125 1.73 -9.16 12.45
CA VAL A 125 1.27 -10.26 13.34
C VAL A 125 1.20 -11.56 12.58
N LYS A 126 0.61 -11.57 11.37
CA LYS A 126 0.54 -12.76 10.51
C LYS A 126 1.90 -13.29 10.10
N ALA A 127 2.89 -12.40 10.01
CA ALA A 127 4.28 -12.75 9.72
C ALA A 127 5.09 -13.11 10.98
N ASN A 128 4.48 -13.17 12.16
CA ASN A 128 5.10 -13.42 13.45
C ASN A 128 6.25 -12.44 13.80
N LEU A 129 6.14 -11.19 13.36
CA LEU A 129 7.11 -10.13 13.66
C LEU A 129 6.81 -9.44 15.00
N CYS A 130 5.58 -9.52 15.49
CA CYS A 130 5.11 -8.97 16.76
C CYS A 130 3.90 -9.75 17.26
N ALA A 131 3.60 -9.61 18.55
CA ALA A 131 2.43 -10.27 19.16
C ALA A 131 1.13 -9.57 18.79
N THR A 132 1.13 -8.24 18.77
CA THR A 132 -0.03 -7.43 18.40
C THR A 132 0.35 -6.41 17.32
N ALA A 133 -0.62 -5.91 16.57
CA ALA A 133 -0.38 -4.91 15.53
C ALA A 133 0.15 -3.59 16.12
N GLU A 134 -0.13 -3.34 17.39
CA GLU A 134 0.29 -2.18 18.15
C GLU A 134 1.81 -2.17 18.46
N ASP A 135 2.41 -3.35 18.55
CA ASP A 135 3.83 -3.52 18.87
C ASP A 135 4.74 -3.28 17.65
N TYR A 136 4.17 -3.19 16.45
CA TYR A 136 4.96 -3.00 15.24
C TYR A 136 5.17 -1.51 14.92
N SER A 137 6.43 -1.08 14.92
CA SER A 137 6.78 0.34 14.81
C SER A 137 6.59 0.94 13.41
N TRP A 138 6.77 0.13 12.33
CA TRP A 138 6.83 0.62 10.95
C TRP A 138 5.48 0.53 10.22
N THR A 139 4.44 1.09 10.83
CA THR A 139 3.05 1.01 10.36
C THR A 139 2.26 2.27 10.67
N SER A 140 1.20 2.50 9.90
CA SER A 140 0.19 3.54 10.19
C SER A 140 -0.83 3.16 11.27
N PHE A 141 -0.72 1.98 11.90
CA PHE A 141 -1.68 1.52 12.92
C PHE A 141 -1.96 2.56 14.02
N PRO A 142 -0.96 3.24 14.61
CA PRO A 142 -1.21 4.23 15.66
C PRO A 142 -2.11 5.39 15.20
N SER A 143 -1.99 5.82 13.95
CA SER A 143 -2.80 6.93 13.39
C SER A 143 -4.30 6.62 13.28
N PHE A 144 -4.68 5.33 13.31
CA PHE A 144 -6.07 4.89 13.26
C PHE A 144 -6.67 4.66 14.64
N TYR A 145 -5.87 4.17 15.60
CA TYR A 145 -6.40 3.57 16.82
C TYR A 145 -5.91 4.25 18.11
N ARG A 146 -5.01 5.24 18.01
CA ARG A 146 -4.51 6.01 19.16
C ARG A 146 -4.87 7.49 19.01
N THR A 147 -5.32 8.09 20.09
CA THR A 147 -5.69 9.52 20.15
C THR A 147 -4.46 10.44 20.28
N GLU A 148 -3.39 9.97 20.90
CA GLU A 148 -2.17 10.73 21.19
C GLU A 148 -0.94 10.18 20.46
N ALA A 149 -1.15 9.57 19.30
CA ALA A 149 -0.03 9.05 18.54
C ALA A 149 0.81 10.20 18.00
N ASP A 150 2.09 10.22 18.37
CA ASP A 150 3.10 10.85 17.53
C ASP A 150 3.31 9.91 16.33
N PRO A 151 2.61 10.14 15.23
CA PRO A 151 2.67 9.20 14.14
C PRO A 151 4.04 9.32 13.47
N LEU A 152 4.70 8.19 13.29
CA LEU A 152 5.90 8.11 12.49
C LEU A 152 5.74 8.83 11.13
N MET A 153 4.52 8.87 10.62
CA MET A 153 4.08 9.61 9.46
C MET A 153 2.58 9.92 9.55
N ALA A 154 2.22 11.17 9.29
CA ALA A 154 0.83 11.57 9.18
C ALA A 154 0.13 10.88 7.99
N ILE A 155 -1.09 10.42 8.20
CA ILE A 155 -1.95 9.86 7.15
C ILE A 155 -3.08 10.84 6.83
N ASP A 156 -3.62 10.72 5.60
CA ASP A 156 -4.78 11.49 5.17
C ASP A 156 -6.05 10.78 5.63
N LYS A 157 -6.88 11.48 6.42
CA LYS A 157 -8.19 10.97 6.87
C LYS A 157 -9.29 11.25 5.86
N ASP A 158 -9.09 12.27 5.02
CA ASP A 158 -9.88 12.51 3.82
C ASP A 158 -9.23 11.76 2.64
N TRP A 159 -9.86 10.68 2.22
CA TRP A 159 -9.28 9.72 1.28
C TRP A 159 -9.40 10.16 -0.18
N TRP A 160 -10.33 11.08 -0.46
CA TRP A 160 -10.70 11.45 -1.82
C TRP A 160 -10.21 12.86 -2.15
N TRP A 161 -10.00 13.10 -3.42
CA TRP A 161 -9.86 14.45 -3.93
C TRP A 161 -11.25 15.03 -4.14
N GLU A 162 -11.38 16.35 -4.12
CA GLU A 162 -12.66 17.05 -4.26
C GLU A 162 -13.38 16.61 -5.55
N GLY A 163 -14.64 16.18 -5.43
CA GLY A 163 -15.45 15.68 -6.54
C GLY A 163 -15.25 14.20 -6.93
N ASP A 164 -14.20 13.53 -6.44
CA ASP A 164 -13.92 12.13 -6.81
C ASP A 164 -14.64 11.12 -5.93
N GLY A 165 -14.85 11.43 -4.65
CA GLY A 165 -15.34 10.46 -3.67
C GLY A 165 -16.75 9.95 -3.96
N GLU A 166 -17.69 10.84 -4.26
CA GLU A 166 -19.09 10.47 -4.52
C GLU A 166 -19.21 9.59 -5.76
N ARG A 167 -18.55 9.98 -6.86
CA ARG A 167 -18.57 9.24 -8.11
C ARG A 167 -17.99 7.83 -7.98
N LEU A 168 -16.89 7.68 -7.23
CA LEU A 168 -16.23 6.39 -7.06
C LEU A 168 -16.96 5.48 -6.10
N LEU A 169 -17.56 6.02 -5.03
CA LEU A 169 -18.41 5.25 -4.11
C LEU A 169 -19.68 4.77 -4.82
N GLU A 170 -20.28 5.58 -5.69
CA GLU A 170 -21.42 5.17 -6.50
C GLU A 170 -21.06 4.05 -7.48
N SER A 171 -19.95 4.21 -8.21
CA SER A 171 -19.42 3.17 -9.10
C SER A 171 -19.08 1.87 -8.36
N GLY A 172 -18.56 1.98 -7.13
CA GLY A 172 -18.26 0.85 -6.27
C GLY A 172 -19.51 0.14 -5.79
N ARG A 173 -20.59 0.88 -5.47
CA ARG A 173 -21.86 0.32 -5.06
C ARG A 173 -22.49 -0.49 -6.19
N ILE A 174 -22.53 0.06 -7.40
CA ILE A 174 -23.03 -0.63 -8.59
C ILE A 174 -22.26 -1.95 -8.82
N TYR A 175 -20.92 -1.90 -8.74
CA TYR A 175 -20.08 -3.08 -8.90
C TYR A 175 -20.34 -4.16 -7.82
N GLU A 176 -20.54 -3.77 -6.57
CA GLU A 176 -20.84 -4.71 -5.47
C GLU A 176 -22.22 -5.34 -5.65
N GLU A 177 -23.21 -4.56 -6.12
CA GLU A 177 -24.54 -5.07 -6.43
C GLU A 177 -24.49 -6.09 -7.58
N GLU A 178 -23.82 -5.77 -8.68
CA GLU A 178 -23.64 -6.69 -9.82
C GLU A 178 -22.92 -7.99 -9.41
N ARG A 179 -21.84 -7.85 -8.63
CA ARG A 179 -21.08 -8.99 -8.11
C ARG A 179 -21.90 -9.86 -7.17
N SER A 180 -22.73 -9.26 -6.32
CA SER A 180 -23.62 -9.96 -5.41
C SER A 180 -24.67 -10.75 -6.17
N VAL A 181 -25.26 -10.17 -7.22
CA VAL A 181 -26.21 -10.84 -8.11
C VAL A 181 -25.56 -12.03 -8.84
N GLU A 182 -24.33 -11.86 -9.34
CA GLU A 182 -23.60 -12.95 -10.01
C GLU A 182 -23.24 -14.09 -9.05
N LEU A 183 -22.85 -13.76 -7.81
CA LEU A 183 -22.58 -14.77 -6.78
C LEU A 183 -23.85 -15.55 -6.41
N MET A 184 -24.97 -14.87 -6.25
CA MET A 184 -26.26 -15.49 -5.97
C MET A 184 -26.71 -16.41 -7.11
N LYS A 185 -26.52 -16.02 -8.37
CA LYS A 185 -26.79 -16.89 -9.53
C LYS A 185 -25.95 -18.16 -9.47
N LYS A 186 -24.63 -18.07 -9.22
CA LYS A 186 -23.74 -19.22 -9.10
C LYS A 186 -24.12 -20.16 -7.95
N VAL A 187 -24.54 -19.61 -6.82
CA VAL A 187 -25.02 -20.41 -5.67
C VAL A 187 -26.32 -21.17 -6.01
N THR A 188 -27.23 -20.52 -6.73
CA THR A 188 -28.50 -21.12 -7.14
C THR A 188 -28.26 -22.24 -8.16
N GLU A 189 -27.43 -22.00 -9.17
CA GLU A 189 -27.07 -23.00 -10.19
C GLU A 189 -26.36 -24.23 -9.57
N ASN A 190 -25.47 -24.01 -8.58
CA ASN A 190 -24.83 -25.10 -7.86
C ASN A 190 -25.82 -25.93 -7.00
N ARG A 191 -26.83 -25.30 -6.39
CA ARG A 191 -27.86 -25.97 -5.64
C ARG A 191 -28.77 -26.85 -6.54
N GLU A 192 -29.04 -26.38 -7.75
CA GLU A 192 -29.83 -27.16 -8.72
C GLU A 192 -29.05 -28.35 -9.27
N LYS A 193 -27.74 -28.21 -9.51
CA LYS A 193 -26.87 -29.34 -9.94
C LYS A 193 -26.65 -30.45 -8.92
N HIS A 194 -26.89 -30.18 -7.64
CA HIS A 194 -26.70 -31.17 -6.55
C HIS A 194 -28.03 -31.66 -5.97
N ARG A 195 -29.12 -31.48 -6.68
CA ARG A 195 -30.48 -31.92 -6.29
C ARG A 195 -30.91 -33.25 -6.91
N PHE A 196 -29.95 -34.07 -7.35
CA PHE A 196 -30.19 -35.44 -7.83
C PHE A 196 -29.32 -36.43 -7.09
#